data_ac23a0bed3a36208545971337035ff8a
#
_entry.id   ac23a0bed3a36208545971337035ff8a
#
_cell.length_a   1.000
_cell.length_b   1.000
_cell.length_c   1.000
_cell.angle_alpha   90.00
_cell.angle_beta   90.00
_cell.angle_gamma   90.00
#
_symmetry.space_group_name_H-M   'P 1'
#
loop_
_entity.id
_entity.type
_entity.pdbx_description
1 polymer ?
#
loop_
_entity_poly.entity_id
_entity_poly.type
_entity_poly.pdbx_seq_one_letter_code
_entity_poly.pdbx_strand_id
1 'polypeptide(L)'
;MQVITREDLIRRLGSEDLRLVEVLSPEQYRKYHLPGAVNVPFDDRFDENIREAAPDREQPVVVYCADERCDASTQAARQLEDLGYRRVYDYAAGKADWREAGLPTE
;
A
#
# COMPACT_ATOMS: atom_id res chain seq x y z
N MET A 1 -1.67 8.03 10.53
CA MET A 1 -2.11 7.43 9.24
C MET A 1 -3.63 7.42 9.17
N GLN A 2 -4.18 7.34 7.98
CA GLN A 2 -5.61 7.33 7.76
C GLN A 2 -6.00 6.05 7.05
N VAL A 3 -7.02 5.36 7.57
CA VAL A 3 -7.61 4.19 6.88
C VAL A 3 -8.54 4.71 5.80
N ILE A 4 -8.40 4.19 4.59
CA ILE A 4 -9.22 4.60 3.46
C ILE A 4 -10.02 3.43 2.88
N THR A 5 -11.14 3.76 2.25
CA THR A 5 -12.00 2.79 1.57
C THR A 5 -11.51 2.55 0.14
N ARG A 6 -12.08 1.53 -0.52
CA ARG A 6 -11.81 1.29 -1.94
C ARG A 6 -12.20 2.50 -2.79
N GLU A 7 -13.34 3.12 -2.52
CA GLU A 7 -13.81 4.30 -3.24
C GLU A 7 -12.86 5.48 -3.08
N ASP A 8 -12.34 5.69 -1.86
CA ASP A 8 -11.32 6.71 -1.60
C ASP A 8 -10.05 6.43 -2.39
N LEU A 9 -9.61 5.17 -2.43
CA LEU A 9 -8.41 4.81 -3.17
C LEU A 9 -8.57 5.07 -4.66
N ILE A 10 -9.71 4.66 -5.24
CA ILE A 10 -9.99 4.89 -6.66
C ILE A 10 -9.93 6.39 -6.98
N ARG A 11 -10.56 7.21 -6.16
CA ARG A 11 -10.56 8.66 -6.36
C ARG A 11 -9.14 9.23 -6.30
N ARG A 12 -8.35 8.80 -5.32
CA ARG A 12 -6.99 9.29 -5.15
C ARG A 12 -6.06 8.85 -6.28
N LEU A 13 -6.23 7.63 -6.77
CA LEU A 13 -5.44 7.15 -7.91
C LEU A 13 -5.66 8.00 -9.16
N GLY A 14 -6.84 8.56 -9.31
CA GLY A 14 -7.18 9.40 -10.45
C GLY A 14 -6.77 10.86 -10.31
N SER A 15 -6.43 11.32 -9.10
CA SER A 15 -6.23 12.76 -8.84
C SER A 15 -4.92 13.09 -8.12
N GLU A 16 -4.18 12.11 -7.60
CA GLU A 16 -2.94 12.36 -6.86
C GLU A 16 -1.81 11.52 -7.41
N ASP A 17 -0.60 12.06 -7.32
CA ASP A 17 0.62 11.31 -7.62
C ASP A 17 1.06 10.59 -6.35
N LEU A 18 0.50 9.43 -6.11
CA LEU A 18 0.78 8.64 -4.92
C LEU A 18 1.60 7.39 -5.24
N ARG A 19 2.25 6.86 -4.21
CA ARG A 19 2.88 5.53 -4.27
C ARG A 19 1.92 4.51 -3.68
N LEU A 20 1.59 3.50 -4.47
CA LEU A 20 0.77 2.38 -4.01
C LEU A 20 1.69 1.19 -3.74
N VAL A 21 1.65 0.69 -2.51
CA VAL A 21 2.64 -0.29 -2.04
C VAL A 21 1.95 -1.52 -1.47
N GLU A 22 2.24 -2.68 -2.05
CA GLU A 22 1.84 -3.96 -1.47
C GLU A 22 2.92 -4.43 -0.51
N VAL A 23 2.55 -4.69 0.76
CA VAL A 23 3.52 -5.04 1.80
C VAL A 23 3.60 -6.56 2.06
N LEU A 24 3.11 -7.35 1.14
CA LEU A 24 3.17 -8.81 1.20
C LEU A 24 4.47 -9.33 0.58
N SER A 25 4.67 -10.65 0.63
CA SER A 25 5.84 -11.28 0.04
C SER A 25 5.87 -11.11 -1.48
N PRO A 26 7.05 -11.21 -2.11
CA PRO A 26 7.13 -11.17 -3.57
C PRO A 26 6.30 -12.24 -4.26
N GLU A 27 6.16 -13.42 -3.65
CA GLU A 27 5.33 -14.50 -4.20
C GLU A 27 3.87 -14.11 -4.27
N GLN A 28 3.37 -13.49 -3.21
CA GLN A 28 1.97 -13.02 -3.17
C GLN A 28 1.73 -11.89 -4.14
N TYR A 29 2.69 -10.97 -4.26
CA TYR A 29 2.63 -9.87 -5.21
C TYR A 29 2.55 -10.39 -6.65
N ARG A 30 3.34 -11.39 -6.98
CA ARG A 30 3.36 -11.97 -8.33
C ARG A 30 2.07 -12.68 -8.71
N LYS A 31 1.31 -13.20 -7.74
CA LYS A 31 0.03 -13.84 -8.02
C LYS A 31 -0.97 -12.86 -8.62
N TYR A 32 -1.11 -11.73 -7.99
CA TYR A 32 -1.82 -10.56 -8.52
C TYR A 32 -1.60 -9.39 -7.58
N HIS A 33 -1.70 -8.20 -8.11
CA HIS A 33 -1.60 -6.96 -7.33
C HIS A 33 -2.43 -5.87 -7.99
N LEU A 34 -2.65 -4.78 -7.27
CA LEU A 34 -3.36 -3.63 -7.81
C LEU A 34 -2.52 -2.95 -8.89
N PRO A 35 -3.17 -2.42 -9.96
CA PRO A 35 -2.44 -1.77 -11.03
C PRO A 35 -1.54 -0.64 -10.53
N GLY A 36 -0.29 -0.64 -10.97
CA GLY A 36 0.68 0.37 -10.58
C GLY A 36 1.30 0.20 -9.22
N ALA A 37 0.91 -0.84 -8.46
CA ALA A 37 1.49 -1.08 -7.15
C ALA A 37 2.92 -1.59 -7.26
N VAL A 38 3.77 -1.16 -6.33
CA VAL A 38 5.11 -1.71 -6.15
C VAL A 38 5.12 -2.62 -4.93
N ASN A 39 6.03 -3.57 -4.90
CA ASN A 39 6.13 -4.52 -3.80
C ASN A 39 7.25 -4.11 -2.84
N VAL A 40 6.88 -3.81 -1.61
CA VAL A 40 7.84 -3.58 -0.53
C VAL A 40 7.37 -4.40 0.66
N PRO A 41 7.84 -5.64 0.81
CA PRO A 41 7.41 -6.51 1.90
C PRO A 41 7.68 -5.89 3.27
N PHE A 42 6.75 -6.08 4.19
CA PHE A 42 6.95 -5.62 5.56
C PHE A 42 7.80 -6.64 6.33
N ASP A 43 9.10 -6.54 6.15
CA ASP A 43 10.10 -7.43 6.74
C ASP A 43 11.26 -6.60 7.30
N ASP A 44 12.37 -7.23 7.65
CA ASP A 44 13.54 -6.58 8.25
C ASP A 44 14.17 -5.53 7.34
N ARG A 45 13.88 -5.57 6.04
CA ARG A 45 14.45 -4.64 5.07
C ARG A 45 13.47 -3.57 4.61
N PHE A 46 12.31 -3.50 5.26
CA PHE A 46 11.27 -2.56 4.87
C PHE A 46 11.76 -1.12 4.80
N ASP A 47 12.48 -0.67 5.84
CA ASP A 47 12.95 0.72 5.92
C ASP A 47 13.85 1.08 4.76
N GLU A 48 14.78 0.19 4.41
CA GLU A 48 15.69 0.43 3.28
C GLU A 48 14.95 0.44 1.97
N ASN A 49 14.08 -0.55 1.77
CA ASN A 49 13.41 -0.75 0.50
C ASN A 49 12.36 0.31 0.24
N ILE A 50 11.68 0.80 1.28
CA ILE A 50 10.67 1.85 1.09
C ILE A 50 11.31 3.19 0.73
N ARG A 51 12.50 3.46 1.23
CA ARG A 51 13.23 4.68 0.87
C ARG A 51 13.58 4.71 -0.60
N GLU A 52 13.88 3.56 -1.19
CA GLU A 52 14.15 3.46 -2.62
C GLU A 52 12.86 3.57 -3.44
N ALA A 53 11.79 2.91 -3.00
CA ALA A 53 10.53 2.89 -3.72
C ALA A 53 9.78 4.23 -3.63
N ALA A 54 9.92 4.94 -2.53
CA ALA A 54 9.24 6.22 -2.28
C ALA A 54 10.20 7.17 -1.58
N PRO A 55 11.16 7.75 -2.32
CA PRO A 55 12.18 8.61 -1.71
C PRO A 55 11.66 9.96 -1.24
N ASP A 56 10.54 10.43 -1.77
CA ASP A 56 9.95 11.72 -1.41
C ASP A 56 8.95 11.54 -0.28
N ARG A 57 9.32 11.99 0.92
CA ARG A 57 8.47 11.88 2.10
C ARG A 57 7.22 12.76 2.07
N GLU A 58 7.16 13.70 1.15
CA GLU A 58 5.96 14.52 0.93
C GLU A 58 4.96 13.85 0.00
N GLN A 59 5.38 12.85 -0.77
CA GLN A 59 4.51 12.12 -1.66
C GLN A 59 3.56 11.23 -0.84
N PRO A 60 2.25 11.22 -1.14
CA PRO A 60 1.33 10.30 -0.47
C PRO A 60 1.70 8.85 -0.72
N VAL A 61 1.63 8.03 0.31
CA VAL A 61 1.87 6.58 0.22
C VAL A 61 0.65 5.83 0.72
N VAL A 62 0.14 4.93 -0.10
CA VAL A 62 -0.93 4.02 0.29
C VAL A 62 -0.34 2.63 0.40
N VAL A 63 -0.52 1.99 1.55
CA VAL A 63 -0.10 0.61 1.77
C VAL A 63 -1.31 -0.30 1.86
N TYR A 64 -1.15 -1.54 1.41
CA TYR A 64 -2.21 -2.55 1.54
C TYR A 64 -1.60 -3.95 1.65
N CYS A 65 -2.40 -4.89 2.17
CA CYS A 65 -2.03 -6.29 2.20
C CYS A 65 -3.16 -7.16 1.65
N ALA A 66 -3.31 -8.40 2.13
CA ALA A 66 -4.20 -9.37 1.47
C ALA A 66 -5.68 -9.05 1.67
N ASP A 67 -6.09 -8.84 2.91
CA ASP A 67 -7.49 -8.60 3.28
C ASP A 67 -7.55 -7.89 4.65
N GLU A 68 -8.77 -7.67 5.14
CA GLU A 68 -8.98 -6.94 6.39
C GLU A 68 -8.46 -7.65 7.64
N ARG A 69 -8.16 -8.94 7.56
CA ARG A 69 -7.60 -9.71 8.68
C ARG A 69 -6.09 -9.57 8.77
N CYS A 70 -5.44 -9.10 7.72
CA CYS A 70 -4.00 -8.89 7.68
C CYS A 70 -3.67 -7.54 8.29
N ASP A 71 -2.82 -7.51 9.30
CA ASP A 71 -2.43 -6.26 9.96
C ASP A 71 -1.08 -5.71 9.48
N ALA A 72 -0.45 -6.36 8.51
CA ALA A 72 0.85 -5.92 8.01
C ALA A 72 0.80 -4.51 7.43
N SER A 73 -0.27 -4.15 6.72
CA SER A 73 -0.39 -2.81 6.16
C SER A 73 -0.55 -1.75 7.24
N THR A 74 -1.29 -2.05 8.31
CA THR A 74 -1.43 -1.14 9.44
C THR A 74 -0.09 -0.91 10.13
N GLN A 75 0.68 -1.97 10.34
CA GLN A 75 2.01 -1.86 10.93
C GLN A 75 2.96 -1.10 10.02
N ALA A 76 2.91 -1.38 8.72
CA ALA A 76 3.74 -0.67 7.74
C ALA A 76 3.40 0.81 7.69
N ALA A 77 2.11 1.16 7.77
CA ALA A 77 1.68 2.56 7.79
C ALA A 77 2.25 3.30 9.01
N ARG A 78 2.21 2.67 10.17
CA ARG A 78 2.80 3.25 11.39
C ARG A 78 4.30 3.43 11.24
N GLN A 79 4.98 2.44 10.66
CA GLN A 79 6.42 2.52 10.42
C GLN A 79 6.77 3.64 9.45
N LEU A 80 5.95 3.85 8.43
CA LEU A 80 6.16 4.96 7.50
C LEU A 80 6.06 6.32 8.21
N GLU A 81 5.10 6.47 9.10
CA GLU A 81 4.99 7.70 9.90
C GLU A 81 6.25 7.91 10.75
N ASP A 82 6.74 6.86 11.38
CA ASP A 82 7.97 6.92 12.17
C ASP A 82 9.19 7.30 11.32
N LEU A 83 9.17 6.94 10.03
CA LEU A 83 10.22 7.29 9.09
C LEU A 83 10.08 8.71 8.51
N GLY A 84 9.03 9.42 8.89
CA GLY A 84 8.83 10.82 8.49
C GLY A 84 7.95 11.04 7.27
N TYR A 85 7.26 10.01 6.79
CA TYR A 85 6.28 10.18 5.70
C TYR A 85 5.06 10.90 6.25
N ARG A 86 4.62 11.96 5.57
CA ARG A 86 3.60 12.85 6.10
C ARG A 86 2.18 12.47 5.73
N ARG A 87 1.99 11.82 4.57
CA ARG A 87 0.66 11.45 4.09
C ARG A 87 0.62 9.95 3.84
N VAL A 88 0.23 9.23 4.89
CA VAL A 88 0.22 7.77 4.89
C VAL A 88 -1.22 7.27 5.01
N TYR A 89 -1.59 6.38 4.10
CA TYR A 89 -2.93 5.81 4.05
C TYR A 89 -2.85 4.28 4.07
N ASP A 90 -3.77 3.66 4.78
CA ASP A 90 -3.89 2.21 4.86
C ASP A 90 -5.18 1.78 4.19
N TYR A 91 -5.07 1.11 3.04
CA TYR A 91 -6.22 0.46 2.40
C TYR A 91 -6.40 -0.90 3.10
N ALA A 92 -7.05 -0.86 4.25
CA ALA A 92 -7.12 -2.00 5.16
C ALA A 92 -7.92 -3.17 4.63
N ALA A 93 -8.91 -2.93 3.75
CA ALA A 93 -9.68 -4.02 3.15
C ALA A 93 -8.83 -4.91 2.24
N GLY A 94 -7.72 -4.41 1.71
CA GLY A 94 -6.73 -5.19 1.01
C GLY A 94 -7.11 -5.60 -0.41
N LYS A 95 -6.20 -6.33 -1.06
CA LYS A 95 -6.38 -6.67 -2.47
C LYS A 95 -7.53 -7.64 -2.73
N ALA A 96 -7.95 -8.42 -1.73
CA ALA A 96 -9.11 -9.26 -1.87
C ALA A 96 -10.38 -8.44 -2.12
N ASP A 97 -10.55 -7.34 -1.39
CA ASP A 97 -11.67 -6.42 -1.58
C ASP A 97 -11.69 -5.84 -2.99
N TRP A 98 -10.52 -5.43 -3.49
CA TRP A 98 -10.36 -4.89 -4.83
C TRP A 98 -10.79 -5.90 -5.90
N ARG A 99 -10.29 -7.14 -5.78
CA ARG A 99 -10.60 -8.19 -6.74
C ARG A 99 -12.07 -8.61 -6.68
N GLU A 100 -12.65 -8.71 -5.49
CA GLU A 100 -14.06 -9.06 -5.31
C GLU A 100 -14.99 -8.02 -5.93
N ALA A 101 -14.55 -6.77 -5.99
CA ALA A 101 -15.30 -5.70 -6.65
C ALA A 101 -15.21 -5.77 -8.18
N GLY A 102 -14.45 -6.70 -8.72
CA GLY A 102 -14.31 -6.87 -10.17
C GLY A 102 -13.38 -5.87 -10.83
N LEU A 103 -12.55 -5.18 -10.05
CA LEU A 103 -11.61 -4.21 -10.58
C LEU A 103 -10.38 -4.89 -11.18
N PRO A 104 -9.73 -4.26 -12.17
CA PRO A 104 -8.58 -4.88 -12.85
C PRO A 104 -7.40 -5.08 -11.90
N THR A 105 -6.65 -6.16 -12.15
CA THR A 105 -5.41 -6.47 -11.43
C THR A 105 -4.28 -6.71 -12.41
N GLU A 106 -3.08 -6.70 -11.90
CA GLU A 106 -1.86 -6.99 -12.69
C GLU A 106 -1.09 -8.18 -12.17
#